data_4d44affe7f84e636ec532fbaf2098be6
#
_entry.id   4d44affe7f84e636ec532fbaf2098be6
#
_cell.length_a   1.000
_cell.length_b   1.000
_cell.length_c   1.000
_cell.angle_alpha   90.00
_cell.angle_beta   90.00
_cell.angle_gamma   90.00
#
_symmetry.space_group_name_H-M   'P 1'
#
loop_
_entity.id
_entity.type
_entity.pdbx_description
1 polymer ?
#
loop_
_entity_poly.entity_id
_entity_poly.type
_entity_poly.pdbx_seq_one_letter_code
_entity_poly.pdbx_strand_id
1 'polypeptide(L)'
;MHNSGKHWVGTWAAAPAPAEGVVGFNNHTLRMNPRVSLGGSSFRVRISNAYGTRPLTIGAARIALRDKGPATVRGSDRKLTFGGNDATVIAAGAVAFSDPVELGAPALADLAVSLYLPGEVLANFATTGRYARQTNYISPPGNFAAEAVMPVGNLTDQWFFLCGVDVAATAETGGVVALGDSLTDGNISTIDAFCRWPDQLARRLVQRANDGGGRPFGVMNNGLGGNRILHDLRGDSGLRRFDRDVLAQPGVTHAIVMLGTNDLRNRWAKPEEEVTGEQMIAGLQQMAVRAHSRGIKIIGATLTPFGNETFMANAWNPTRERHRVTLNTWIRESGAFDGVADFDAAVRDPERPTQMAARWDCGDGLHQSDAGYCHLADAIDLSLLA
;
A
#
# COMPACT_ATOMS: atom_id res chain seq x y z
N MET A 1 9.56 7.01 -28.43
CA MET A 1 8.39 7.90 -28.59
C MET A 1 8.31 8.81 -27.38
N HIS A 2 8.37 10.13 -27.57
CA HIS A 2 8.37 11.08 -26.45
C HIS A 2 7.04 11.06 -25.70
N ASN A 3 7.09 10.76 -24.40
CA ASN A 3 5.97 10.86 -23.48
C ASN A 3 5.76 12.34 -23.10
N SER A 4 5.47 13.16 -24.12
CA SER A 4 5.34 14.59 -23.98
C SER A 4 3.99 14.95 -23.34
N GLY A 5 4.01 15.36 -22.09
CA GLY A 5 2.96 16.16 -21.49
C GLY A 5 1.85 15.45 -20.71
N LYS A 6 1.84 14.10 -20.58
CA LYS A 6 0.85 13.44 -19.73
C LYS A 6 1.26 13.57 -18.25
N HIS A 7 0.38 14.12 -17.40
CA HIS A 7 0.52 14.08 -15.95
C HIS A 7 0.12 12.69 -15.45
N TRP A 8 1.07 11.98 -14.84
CA TRP A 8 0.84 10.63 -14.31
C TRP A 8 0.60 10.68 -12.81
N VAL A 9 -0.46 10.03 -12.36
CA VAL A 9 -0.82 9.91 -10.95
C VAL A 9 -0.93 8.43 -10.58
N GLY A 10 -0.31 8.03 -9.47
CA GLY A 10 -0.48 6.70 -8.92
C GLY A 10 -1.92 6.51 -8.45
N THR A 11 -2.59 5.49 -8.95
CA THR A 11 -3.98 5.17 -8.60
C THR A 11 -4.13 3.91 -7.77
N TRP A 12 -3.07 3.15 -7.67
CA TRP A 12 -2.89 2.00 -6.80
C TRP A 12 -1.40 1.75 -6.55
N ALA A 13 -1.04 1.34 -5.34
CA ALA A 13 0.30 0.87 -5.03
C ALA A 13 0.29 -0.21 -3.96
N ALA A 14 1.39 -0.97 -3.90
CA ALA A 14 1.72 -1.86 -2.81
C ALA A 14 3.21 -1.70 -2.47
N ALA A 15 3.53 -1.59 -1.19
CA ALA A 15 4.89 -1.47 -0.72
C ALA A 15 5.70 -2.72 -1.04
N PRO A 16 6.81 -2.63 -1.79
CA PRO A 16 7.70 -3.76 -2.00
C PRO A 16 8.36 -4.21 -0.70
N ALA A 17 8.40 -5.51 -0.48
CA ALA A 17 9.09 -6.17 0.63
C ALA A 17 9.78 -7.45 0.15
N PRO A 18 10.75 -8.00 0.90
CA PRO A 18 11.26 -9.32 0.63
C PRO A 18 10.17 -10.37 0.82
N ALA A 19 10.15 -11.38 -0.02
CA ALA A 19 9.21 -12.49 0.12
C ALA A 19 9.51 -13.28 1.42
N GLU A 20 8.44 -13.62 2.14
CA GLU A 20 8.48 -14.58 3.24
C GLU A 20 7.77 -15.87 2.81
N GLY A 21 8.36 -17.00 3.16
CA GLY A 21 7.81 -18.29 2.78
C GLY A 21 8.18 -18.70 1.35
N VAL A 22 7.72 -19.88 0.95
CA VAL A 22 8.26 -20.56 -0.22
C VAL A 22 7.22 -20.62 -1.33
N VAL A 23 7.17 -19.60 -2.17
CA VAL A 23 6.52 -19.76 -3.48
C VAL A 23 7.58 -19.47 -4.56
N GLY A 24 8.19 -20.50 -5.08
CA GLY A 24 9.00 -20.41 -6.28
C GLY A 24 8.11 -20.39 -7.52
N PHE A 25 8.50 -19.63 -8.53
CA PHE A 25 7.84 -19.63 -9.83
C PHE A 25 8.78 -20.27 -10.86
N ASN A 26 8.23 -21.08 -11.76
CA ASN A 26 8.97 -21.60 -12.90
C ASN A 26 7.97 -21.78 -14.05
N ASN A 27 8.08 -20.96 -15.09
CA ASN A 27 7.13 -20.96 -16.19
C ASN A 27 5.68 -20.74 -15.76
N HIS A 28 5.41 -19.72 -14.91
CA HIS A 28 4.07 -19.42 -14.40
C HIS A 28 3.55 -18.06 -14.86
N THR A 29 2.25 -17.93 -14.93
CA THR A 29 1.57 -16.65 -15.08
C THR A 29 0.95 -16.25 -13.75
N LEU A 30 1.20 -15.00 -13.31
CA LEU A 30 0.62 -14.40 -12.13
C LEU A 30 -0.46 -13.43 -12.58
N ARG A 31 -1.67 -13.52 -12.03
CA ARG A 31 -2.73 -12.52 -12.26
C ARG A 31 -3.04 -11.81 -10.96
N MET A 32 -2.61 -10.54 -10.89
CA MET A 32 -2.80 -9.65 -9.76
C MET A 32 -4.00 -8.74 -10.03
N ASN A 33 -4.85 -8.54 -9.03
CA ASN A 33 -6.14 -7.84 -9.20
C ASN A 33 -6.20 -6.54 -8.38
N PRO A 34 -5.47 -5.47 -8.76
CA PRO A 34 -5.54 -4.20 -8.07
C PRO A 34 -6.86 -3.47 -8.33
N ARG A 35 -7.42 -2.80 -7.30
CA ARG A 35 -8.50 -1.82 -7.45
C ARG A 35 -7.92 -0.44 -7.59
N VAL A 36 -8.16 0.22 -8.72
CA VAL A 36 -7.72 1.60 -8.93
C VAL A 36 -8.63 2.58 -8.20
N SER A 37 -8.05 3.55 -7.51
CA SER A 37 -8.81 4.59 -6.81
C SER A 37 -9.29 5.70 -7.75
N LEU A 38 -8.52 6.00 -8.79
CA LEU A 38 -8.80 7.01 -9.80
C LEU A 38 -8.94 6.34 -11.17
N GLY A 39 -10.02 6.64 -11.89
CA GLY A 39 -10.26 6.17 -13.26
C GLY A 39 -9.56 7.02 -14.31
N GLY A 40 -9.61 6.56 -15.54
CA GLY A 40 -9.07 7.28 -16.70
C GLY A 40 -9.09 6.43 -17.96
N SER A 41 -8.43 6.94 -19.02
CA SER A 41 -8.40 6.28 -20.33
C SER A 41 -7.03 5.70 -20.69
N SER A 42 -5.97 6.01 -19.94
CA SER A 42 -4.62 5.54 -20.25
C SER A 42 -3.90 5.15 -18.96
N PHE A 43 -3.37 3.92 -18.91
CA PHE A 43 -2.72 3.35 -17.75
C PHE A 43 -1.32 2.85 -18.08
N ARG A 44 -0.45 2.75 -17.05
CA ARG A 44 0.81 2.02 -17.07
C ARG A 44 1.01 1.31 -15.75
N VAL A 45 1.81 0.26 -15.73
CA VAL A 45 2.12 -0.49 -14.51
C VAL A 45 3.58 -0.36 -14.12
N ARG A 46 3.85 -0.55 -12.83
CA ARG A 46 5.20 -0.60 -12.26
C ARG A 46 5.48 -1.99 -11.73
N ILE A 47 6.57 -2.58 -12.17
CA ILE A 47 7.01 -3.93 -11.78
C ILE A 47 8.33 -3.80 -11.05
N SER A 48 8.41 -4.32 -9.82
CA SER A 48 9.54 -4.15 -8.92
C SER A 48 10.31 -5.46 -8.75
N ASN A 49 11.62 -5.36 -8.89
CA ASN A 49 12.59 -6.38 -8.50
C ASN A 49 13.48 -5.87 -7.34
N ALA A 50 12.91 -4.99 -6.48
CA ALA A 50 13.65 -4.26 -5.44
C ALA A 50 14.39 -5.18 -4.46
N TYR A 51 13.84 -6.37 -4.19
CA TYR A 51 14.44 -7.35 -3.28
C TYR A 51 15.01 -8.58 -4.02
N GLY A 52 14.92 -8.60 -5.35
CA GLY A 52 15.55 -9.63 -6.17
C GLY A 52 17.07 -9.53 -6.11
N THR A 53 17.74 -10.68 -6.03
CA THR A 53 19.21 -10.78 -6.09
C THR A 53 19.70 -11.18 -7.47
N ARG A 54 18.77 -11.46 -8.39
CA ARG A 54 19.03 -11.80 -9.80
C ARG A 54 18.10 -11.00 -10.70
N PRO A 55 18.45 -10.84 -12.00
CA PRO A 55 17.54 -10.24 -12.96
C PRO A 55 16.22 -11.02 -13.04
N LEU A 56 15.11 -10.29 -13.11
CA LEU A 56 13.75 -10.82 -13.27
C LEU A 56 13.33 -10.67 -14.73
N THR A 57 13.01 -11.77 -15.38
CA THR A 57 12.47 -11.76 -16.74
C THR A 57 10.95 -11.77 -16.70
N ILE A 58 10.34 -10.78 -17.34
CA ILE A 58 8.92 -10.75 -17.67
C ILE A 58 8.79 -11.10 -19.14
N GLY A 59 8.28 -12.28 -19.46
CA GLY A 59 8.16 -12.78 -20.84
C GLY A 59 6.94 -12.25 -21.58
N ALA A 60 5.87 -11.90 -20.83
CA ALA A 60 4.70 -11.22 -21.34
C ALA A 60 3.98 -10.52 -20.18
N ALA A 61 3.35 -9.39 -20.47
CA ALA A 61 2.54 -8.66 -19.50
C ALA A 61 1.26 -8.12 -20.16
N ARG A 62 0.15 -8.15 -19.41
CA ARG A 62 -1.15 -7.65 -19.90
C ARG A 62 -1.92 -6.98 -18.77
N ILE A 63 -2.84 -6.09 -19.16
CA ILE A 63 -3.77 -5.41 -18.26
C ILE A 63 -5.17 -5.45 -18.86
N ALA A 64 -6.18 -5.68 -18.02
CA ALA A 64 -7.59 -5.71 -18.42
C ALA A 64 -8.48 -5.24 -17.27
N LEU A 65 -9.74 -4.95 -17.54
CA LEU A 65 -10.77 -4.89 -16.50
C LEU A 65 -11.02 -6.31 -15.97
N ARG A 66 -11.05 -6.47 -14.65
CA ARG A 66 -11.45 -7.73 -14.01
C ARG A 66 -12.95 -7.92 -14.10
N ASP A 67 -13.40 -9.12 -14.42
CA ASP A 67 -14.81 -9.53 -14.30
C ASP A 67 -15.00 -10.16 -12.91
N LYS A 68 -14.96 -11.48 -12.80
CA LYS A 68 -15.03 -12.21 -11.53
C LYS A 68 -13.97 -13.31 -11.48
N GLY A 69 -13.49 -13.61 -10.28
CA GLY A 69 -12.45 -14.61 -10.11
C GLY A 69 -11.22 -14.28 -10.99
N PRO A 70 -10.68 -15.26 -11.73
CA PRO A 70 -9.53 -15.05 -12.64
C PRO A 70 -9.94 -14.53 -14.02
N ALA A 71 -11.20 -14.16 -14.26
CA ALA A 71 -11.69 -13.73 -15.56
C ALA A 71 -11.52 -12.22 -15.79
N THR A 72 -11.36 -11.86 -17.07
CA THR A 72 -11.31 -10.47 -17.53
C THR A 72 -12.54 -10.12 -18.37
N VAL A 73 -12.93 -8.86 -18.34
CA VAL A 73 -14.03 -8.35 -19.19
C VAL A 73 -13.63 -8.48 -20.66
N ARG A 74 -14.49 -9.09 -21.46
CA ARG A 74 -14.24 -9.31 -22.89
C ARG A 74 -13.94 -8.01 -23.62
N GLY A 75 -12.86 -7.99 -24.39
CA GLY A 75 -12.43 -6.83 -25.19
C GLY A 75 -11.66 -5.75 -24.42
N SER A 76 -11.52 -5.88 -23.09
CA SER A 76 -10.75 -4.94 -22.27
C SER A 76 -9.25 -5.24 -22.21
N ASP A 77 -8.83 -6.43 -22.63
CA ASP A 77 -7.44 -6.87 -22.54
C ASP A 77 -6.51 -6.03 -23.42
N ARG A 78 -5.40 -5.56 -22.85
CA ARG A 78 -4.35 -4.79 -23.52
C ARG A 78 -2.99 -5.40 -23.23
N LYS A 79 -2.18 -5.51 -24.27
CA LYS A 79 -0.77 -5.90 -24.13
C LYS A 79 0.03 -4.76 -23.53
N LEU A 80 0.82 -5.04 -22.53
CA LEU A 80 1.80 -4.13 -21.97
C LEU A 80 3.14 -4.38 -22.68
N THR A 81 3.83 -3.29 -23.01
CA THR A 81 5.17 -3.31 -23.58
C THR A 81 6.15 -2.52 -22.71
N PHE A 82 7.44 -2.67 -22.97
CA PHE A 82 8.52 -2.01 -22.24
C PHE A 82 9.52 -1.43 -23.25
N GLY A 83 9.41 -0.12 -23.52
CA GLY A 83 10.16 0.51 -24.61
C GLY A 83 9.82 -0.08 -25.97
N GLY A 84 8.56 -0.48 -26.18
CA GLY A 84 8.07 -1.11 -27.41
C GLY A 84 8.27 -2.64 -27.48
N ASN A 85 8.97 -3.25 -26.53
CA ASN A 85 9.21 -4.69 -26.50
C ASN A 85 8.17 -5.42 -25.64
N ASP A 86 7.79 -6.63 -26.06
CA ASP A 86 6.81 -7.48 -25.38
C ASP A 86 7.33 -8.07 -24.07
N ALA A 87 8.63 -8.25 -23.97
CA ALA A 87 9.33 -8.79 -22.81
C ALA A 87 10.33 -7.77 -22.25
N THR A 88 10.68 -7.93 -20.98
CA THR A 88 11.72 -7.12 -20.34
C THR A 88 12.49 -7.93 -19.31
N VAL A 89 13.72 -7.48 -19.03
CA VAL A 89 14.55 -8.01 -17.94
C VAL A 89 14.81 -6.87 -16.95
N ILE A 90 14.35 -7.06 -15.72
CA ILE A 90 14.47 -6.07 -14.65
C ILE A 90 15.67 -6.45 -13.78
N ALA A 91 16.70 -5.61 -13.74
CA ALA A 91 17.87 -5.84 -12.90
C ALA A 91 17.50 -6.00 -11.43
N ALA A 92 18.34 -6.70 -10.67
CA ALA A 92 18.22 -6.78 -9.21
C ALA A 92 18.20 -5.37 -8.60
N GLY A 93 17.28 -5.13 -7.66
CA GLY A 93 17.10 -3.81 -7.03
C GLY A 93 16.31 -2.77 -7.84
N ALA A 94 15.95 -3.06 -9.10
CA ALA A 94 15.34 -2.09 -10.01
C ALA A 94 13.80 -2.18 -10.07
N VAL A 95 13.21 -1.15 -10.66
CA VAL A 95 11.78 -1.06 -11.01
C VAL A 95 11.68 -0.76 -12.51
N ALA A 96 10.77 -1.43 -13.20
CA ALA A 96 10.43 -1.15 -14.60
C ALA A 96 9.02 -0.55 -14.70
N PHE A 97 8.86 0.40 -15.60
CA PHE A 97 7.56 0.94 -16.00
C PHE A 97 7.18 0.34 -17.35
N SER A 98 5.92 -0.07 -17.50
CA SER A 98 5.41 -0.39 -18.83
C SER A 98 5.21 0.88 -19.67
N ASP A 99 5.17 0.70 -20.99
CA ASP A 99 4.64 1.74 -21.86
C ASP A 99 3.16 1.97 -21.53
N PRO A 100 2.63 3.18 -21.78
CA PRO A 100 1.20 3.47 -21.61
C PRO A 100 0.32 2.65 -22.54
N VAL A 101 -0.85 2.23 -22.06
CA VAL A 101 -1.89 1.59 -22.88
C VAL A 101 -3.22 2.30 -22.71
N GLU A 102 -3.99 2.37 -23.80
CA GLU A 102 -5.33 2.90 -23.78
C GLU A 102 -6.29 1.83 -23.25
N LEU A 103 -6.84 2.08 -22.07
CA LEU A 103 -7.82 1.26 -21.36
C LEU A 103 -8.75 2.18 -20.60
N GLY A 104 -10.03 2.25 -20.98
CA GLY A 104 -11.03 2.98 -20.21
C GLY A 104 -11.39 2.22 -18.93
N ALA A 105 -11.17 2.83 -17.77
CA ALA A 105 -11.60 2.27 -16.48
C ALA A 105 -12.21 3.39 -15.61
N PRO A 106 -13.38 3.17 -14.99
CA PRO A 106 -13.92 4.11 -14.02
C PRO A 106 -13.10 4.11 -12.74
N ALA A 107 -13.26 5.12 -11.90
CA ALA A 107 -12.73 5.10 -10.54
C ALA A 107 -13.31 3.89 -9.78
N LEU A 108 -12.50 3.32 -8.89
CA LEU A 108 -12.80 2.13 -8.08
C LEU A 108 -12.99 0.84 -8.91
N ALA A 109 -12.57 0.82 -10.18
CA ALA A 109 -12.59 -0.40 -10.98
C ALA A 109 -11.51 -1.40 -10.52
N ASP A 110 -11.85 -2.68 -10.62
CA ASP A 110 -10.89 -3.76 -10.46
C ASP A 110 -10.20 -4.02 -11.80
N LEU A 111 -8.88 -4.03 -11.78
CA LEU A 111 -8.06 -4.44 -12.92
C LEU A 111 -7.54 -5.86 -12.71
N ALA A 112 -7.14 -6.50 -13.80
CA ALA A 112 -6.38 -7.74 -13.82
C ALA A 112 -5.05 -7.45 -14.54
N VAL A 113 -3.94 -7.50 -13.80
CA VAL A 113 -2.59 -7.39 -14.35
C VAL A 113 -1.99 -8.78 -14.38
N SER A 114 -1.68 -9.29 -15.57
CA SER A 114 -1.11 -10.62 -15.78
C SER A 114 0.36 -10.50 -16.17
N LEU A 115 1.24 -11.22 -15.44
CA LEU A 115 2.68 -11.25 -15.65
C LEU A 115 3.11 -12.69 -15.90
N TYR A 116 3.70 -12.98 -17.04
CA TYR A 116 4.29 -14.30 -17.33
C TYR A 116 5.78 -14.31 -17.00
N LEU A 117 6.17 -15.26 -16.16
CA LEU A 117 7.52 -15.52 -15.72
C LEU A 117 8.05 -16.77 -16.41
N PRO A 118 8.85 -16.67 -17.50
CA PRO A 118 9.26 -17.82 -18.31
C PRO A 118 10.31 -18.72 -17.64
N GLY A 119 11.04 -18.19 -16.66
CA GLY A 119 12.13 -18.89 -15.99
C GLY A 119 11.87 -19.11 -14.50
N GLU A 120 12.85 -19.73 -13.86
CA GLU A 120 12.81 -19.96 -12.42
C GLU A 120 13.01 -18.66 -11.64
N VAL A 121 12.10 -18.39 -10.70
CA VAL A 121 12.22 -17.33 -9.70
C VAL A 121 12.12 -17.96 -8.32
N LEU A 122 13.23 -17.97 -7.58
CA LEU A 122 13.28 -18.51 -6.24
C LEU A 122 12.52 -17.61 -5.28
N ALA A 123 11.70 -18.21 -4.41
CA ALA A 123 10.79 -17.52 -3.52
C ALA A 123 11.47 -16.52 -2.58
N ASN A 124 12.58 -16.90 -1.97
CA ASN A 124 13.34 -16.09 -1.03
C ASN A 124 14.06 -14.88 -1.68
N PHE A 125 14.00 -14.76 -3.01
CA PHE A 125 14.56 -13.64 -3.77
C PHE A 125 13.48 -12.85 -4.54
N ALA A 126 12.21 -13.18 -4.30
CA ALA A 126 11.12 -12.45 -4.93
C ALA A 126 10.81 -11.16 -4.19
N THR A 127 10.40 -10.16 -4.94
CA THR A 127 9.78 -8.94 -4.40
C THR A 127 8.28 -9.17 -4.25
N THR A 128 7.74 -8.91 -3.08
CA THR A 128 6.30 -9.06 -2.80
C THR A 128 5.76 -7.86 -2.04
N GLY A 129 4.45 -7.60 -2.16
CA GLY A 129 3.66 -6.87 -1.18
C GLY A 129 2.86 -7.89 -0.37
N ARG A 130 2.88 -7.77 0.95
CA ARG A 130 2.18 -8.70 1.83
C ARG A 130 0.74 -8.30 1.99
N TYR A 131 -0.11 -9.25 2.38
CA TYR A 131 -1.50 -9.02 2.74
C TYR A 131 -2.26 -8.18 1.70
N ALA A 132 -2.31 -8.66 0.46
CA ALA A 132 -3.08 -7.99 -0.61
C ALA A 132 -4.52 -7.69 -0.19
N ARG A 133 -5.08 -8.49 0.72
CA ARG A 133 -6.50 -8.48 1.10
C ARG A 133 -7.42 -8.54 -0.12
N GLN A 134 -6.87 -9.06 -1.21
CA GLN A 134 -7.52 -9.35 -2.48
C GLN A 134 -7.03 -10.69 -3.00
N THR A 135 -7.94 -11.46 -3.59
CA THR A 135 -7.61 -12.75 -4.20
C THR A 135 -6.85 -12.52 -5.49
N ASN A 136 -5.61 -12.99 -5.53
CA ASN A 136 -4.76 -13.06 -6.70
C ASN A 136 -4.54 -14.50 -7.13
N TYR A 137 -4.05 -14.72 -8.34
CA TYR A 137 -4.02 -16.05 -8.96
C TYR A 137 -2.63 -16.36 -9.51
N ILE A 138 -2.21 -17.61 -9.29
CA ILE A 138 -1.02 -18.24 -9.89
C ILE A 138 -1.51 -19.35 -10.81
N SER A 139 -1.11 -19.34 -12.08
CA SER A 139 -1.49 -20.37 -13.04
C SER A 139 -0.76 -21.71 -12.79
N PRO A 140 -1.16 -22.83 -13.41
CA PRO A 140 -0.25 -23.92 -13.71
C PRO A 140 0.95 -23.41 -14.55
N PRO A 141 2.00 -24.21 -14.73
CA PRO A 141 3.10 -23.84 -15.63
C PRO A 141 2.60 -23.51 -17.05
N GLY A 142 2.95 -22.34 -17.57
CA GLY A 142 2.58 -21.86 -18.91
C GLY A 142 2.35 -20.37 -18.99
N ASN A 143 2.32 -19.86 -20.20
CA ASN A 143 1.97 -18.48 -20.51
C ASN A 143 0.46 -18.35 -20.77
N PHE A 144 -0.26 -17.92 -19.78
CA PHE A 144 -1.70 -17.68 -19.82
C PHE A 144 -2.05 -16.18 -19.68
N ALA A 145 -1.06 -15.30 -19.93
CA ALA A 145 -1.26 -13.86 -19.72
C ALA A 145 -2.41 -13.29 -20.57
N ALA A 146 -2.60 -13.80 -21.79
CA ALA A 146 -3.64 -13.37 -22.73
C ALA A 146 -4.99 -14.08 -22.56
N GLU A 147 -5.07 -15.10 -21.71
CA GLU A 147 -6.30 -15.85 -21.52
C GLU A 147 -7.38 -15.01 -20.80
N ALA A 148 -8.56 -14.93 -21.39
CA ALA A 148 -9.68 -14.22 -20.78
C ALA A 148 -10.07 -14.84 -19.43
N VAL A 149 -10.03 -16.16 -19.31
CA VAL A 149 -10.18 -16.90 -18.07
C VAL A 149 -8.90 -17.68 -17.82
N MET A 150 -8.05 -17.15 -16.96
CA MET A 150 -6.76 -17.79 -16.65
C MET A 150 -7.00 -19.08 -15.84
N PRO A 151 -6.38 -20.23 -16.24
CA PRO A 151 -6.41 -21.42 -15.41
C PRO A 151 -5.71 -21.15 -14.07
N VAL A 152 -6.29 -21.64 -12.98
CA VAL A 152 -5.82 -21.41 -11.62
C VAL A 152 -5.12 -22.65 -11.08
N GLY A 153 -3.85 -22.54 -10.76
CA GLY A 153 -3.09 -23.55 -10.01
C GLY A 153 -3.16 -23.28 -8.50
N ASN A 154 -2.96 -22.02 -8.08
CA ASN A 154 -3.02 -21.63 -6.67
C ASN A 154 -3.65 -20.23 -6.52
N LEU A 155 -4.22 -19.99 -5.34
CA LEU A 155 -4.62 -18.66 -4.89
C LEU A 155 -3.52 -18.05 -4.03
N THR A 156 -3.46 -16.72 -4.00
CA THR A 156 -2.55 -15.99 -3.12
C THR A 156 -3.18 -14.65 -2.71
N ASP A 157 -2.85 -14.19 -1.51
CA ASP A 157 -3.16 -12.86 -1.00
C ASP A 157 -1.91 -11.97 -0.94
N GLN A 158 -0.95 -12.20 -1.84
CA GLN A 158 0.27 -11.41 -1.97
C GLN A 158 0.33 -10.71 -3.34
N TRP A 159 1.02 -9.58 -3.36
CA TRP A 159 1.38 -8.88 -4.60
C TRP A 159 2.78 -9.30 -5.04
N PHE A 160 2.90 -10.10 -6.07
CA PHE A 160 4.20 -10.47 -6.60
C PHE A 160 4.61 -9.51 -7.71
N PHE A 161 5.73 -8.82 -7.52
CA PHE A 161 6.39 -7.90 -8.45
C PHE A 161 5.58 -6.66 -8.83
N LEU A 162 4.25 -6.71 -8.90
CA LEU A 162 3.43 -5.54 -9.18
C LEU A 162 3.47 -4.59 -7.96
N CYS A 163 4.00 -3.38 -8.15
CA CYS A 163 4.11 -2.38 -7.08
C CYS A 163 3.36 -1.08 -7.35
N GLY A 164 2.76 -0.91 -8.53
CA GLY A 164 1.95 0.27 -8.81
C GLY A 164 1.19 0.21 -10.13
N VAL A 165 0.10 0.95 -10.16
CA VAL A 165 -0.67 1.29 -11.36
C VAL A 165 -0.82 2.80 -11.39
N ASP A 166 -0.42 3.40 -12.49
CA ASP A 166 -0.53 4.84 -12.70
C ASP A 166 -1.53 5.11 -13.82
N VAL A 167 -2.25 6.22 -13.70
CA VAL A 167 -3.22 6.71 -14.70
C VAL A 167 -2.81 8.09 -15.21
N ALA A 168 -3.01 8.32 -16.50
CA ALA A 168 -2.87 9.65 -17.06
C ALA A 168 -4.06 10.51 -16.62
N ALA A 169 -3.77 11.65 -16.02
CA ALA A 169 -4.74 12.54 -15.40
C ALA A 169 -4.49 14.00 -15.80
N THR A 170 -5.36 14.91 -15.37
CA THR A 170 -5.16 16.36 -15.52
C THR A 170 -4.10 16.84 -14.53
N ALA A 171 -3.49 17.98 -14.83
CA ALA A 171 -2.45 18.59 -13.97
C ALA A 171 -2.95 18.92 -12.54
N GLU A 172 -4.24 19.08 -12.37
CA GLU A 172 -4.87 19.38 -11.07
C GLU A 172 -5.03 18.13 -10.18
N THR A 173 -4.97 16.94 -10.76
CA THR A 173 -5.14 15.68 -10.04
C THR A 173 -3.95 15.43 -9.12
N GLY A 174 -4.21 15.14 -7.85
CA GLY A 174 -3.17 14.81 -6.87
C GLY A 174 -3.09 13.33 -6.54
N GLY A 175 -2.01 12.93 -5.89
CA GLY A 175 -1.83 11.60 -5.30
C GLY A 175 -1.73 11.68 -3.79
N VAL A 176 -2.42 10.78 -3.08
CA VAL A 176 -2.30 10.56 -1.63
C VAL A 176 -1.63 9.22 -1.39
N VAL A 177 -0.53 9.23 -0.65
CA VAL A 177 0.15 8.01 -0.22
C VAL A 177 -0.18 7.72 1.24
N ALA A 178 -0.71 6.54 1.52
CA ALA A 178 -0.86 6.02 2.87
C ALA A 178 0.39 5.21 3.23
N LEU A 179 1.24 5.73 4.11
CA LEU A 179 2.43 5.03 4.64
C LEU A 179 2.13 4.50 6.04
N GLY A 180 2.37 3.22 6.28
CA GLY A 180 2.13 2.64 7.59
C GLY A 180 2.56 1.17 7.70
N ASP A 181 2.07 0.54 8.75
CA ASP A 181 2.28 -0.88 9.02
C ASP A 181 1.04 -1.74 8.67
N SER A 182 0.78 -2.83 9.40
CA SER A 182 -0.37 -3.71 9.18
C SER A 182 -1.73 -2.99 9.32
N LEU A 183 -1.79 -1.93 10.11
CA LEU A 183 -3.01 -1.14 10.33
C LEU A 183 -3.35 -0.27 9.10
N THR A 184 -2.37 0.03 8.26
CA THR A 184 -2.54 0.71 6.98
C THR A 184 -2.66 -0.28 5.83
N ASP A 185 -1.85 -1.34 5.83
CA ASP A 185 -1.94 -2.47 4.90
C ASP A 185 -3.32 -3.15 4.96
N GLY A 186 -3.97 -3.06 6.13
CA GLY A 186 -5.34 -3.53 6.37
C GLY A 186 -5.41 -4.99 6.76
N ASN A 187 -4.44 -5.44 7.56
CA ASN A 187 -4.43 -6.82 8.04
C ASN A 187 -5.75 -7.16 8.76
N ILE A 188 -6.21 -8.41 8.61
CA ILE A 188 -7.49 -8.95 9.13
C ILE A 188 -8.75 -8.40 8.43
N SER A 189 -8.70 -7.32 7.64
CA SER A 189 -9.88 -6.90 6.87
C SER A 189 -10.39 -8.03 5.97
N THR A 190 -11.68 -8.04 5.69
CA THR A 190 -12.29 -9.09 4.84
C THR A 190 -11.70 -9.08 3.43
N ILE A 191 -11.24 -10.24 2.97
CA ILE A 191 -10.64 -10.40 1.63
C ILE A 191 -11.68 -10.02 0.57
N ASP A 192 -11.24 -9.31 -0.46
CA ASP A 192 -12.03 -8.81 -1.59
C ASP A 192 -13.15 -7.80 -1.22
N ALA A 193 -13.25 -7.37 0.05
CA ALA A 193 -14.26 -6.40 0.49
C ALA A 193 -13.80 -4.92 0.39
N PHE A 194 -12.49 -4.67 0.25
CA PHE A 194 -11.91 -3.31 0.14
C PHE A 194 -12.30 -2.42 1.33
N CYS A 195 -12.17 -2.95 2.54
CA CYS A 195 -12.53 -2.26 3.77
C CYS A 195 -11.36 -1.58 4.46
N ARG A 196 -10.13 -1.62 3.93
CA ARG A 196 -8.97 -0.94 4.49
C ARG A 196 -9.23 0.58 4.52
N TRP A 197 -8.70 1.29 5.52
CA TRP A 197 -8.94 2.73 5.60
C TRP A 197 -8.47 3.52 4.34
N PRO A 198 -7.37 3.14 3.63
CA PRO A 198 -7.05 3.81 2.37
C PRO A 198 -8.07 3.54 1.25
N ASP A 199 -8.69 2.33 1.21
CA ASP A 199 -9.75 2.02 0.25
C ASP A 199 -10.99 2.88 0.51
N GLN A 200 -11.35 3.06 1.79
CA GLN A 200 -12.50 3.89 2.19
C GLN A 200 -12.22 5.38 1.97
N LEU A 201 -10.98 5.84 2.22
CA LEU A 201 -10.57 7.19 1.86
C LEU A 201 -10.72 7.42 0.35
N ALA A 202 -10.31 6.46 -0.49
CA ALA A 202 -10.49 6.54 -1.93
C ALA A 202 -11.98 6.71 -2.32
N ARG A 203 -12.88 5.93 -1.71
CA ARG A 203 -14.34 6.07 -1.94
C ARG A 203 -14.85 7.46 -1.58
N ARG A 204 -14.43 7.99 -0.42
CA ARG A 204 -14.82 9.33 0.04
C ARG A 204 -14.30 10.43 -0.89
N LEU A 205 -13.07 10.30 -1.38
CA LEU A 205 -12.48 11.25 -2.33
C LEU A 205 -13.16 11.21 -3.70
N VAL A 206 -13.49 10.02 -4.20
CA VAL A 206 -14.28 9.85 -5.43
C VAL A 206 -15.66 10.47 -5.27
N GLN A 207 -16.35 10.22 -4.17
CA GLN A 207 -17.65 10.83 -3.89
C GLN A 207 -17.56 12.35 -3.85
N ARG A 208 -16.59 12.91 -3.09
CA ARG A 208 -16.37 14.35 -3.01
C ARG A 208 -16.14 14.98 -4.39
N ALA A 209 -15.31 14.35 -5.23
CA ALA A 209 -15.02 14.85 -6.57
C ALA A 209 -16.27 14.82 -7.47
N ASN A 210 -17.09 13.75 -7.38
CA ASN A 210 -18.35 13.64 -8.14
C ASN A 210 -19.38 14.69 -7.71
N ASP A 211 -19.38 15.07 -6.44
CA ASP A 211 -20.25 16.11 -5.88
C ASP A 211 -19.72 17.55 -6.16
N GLY A 212 -18.62 17.68 -6.90
CA GLY A 212 -17.99 18.97 -7.21
C GLY A 212 -17.24 19.61 -6.03
N GLY A 213 -16.99 18.86 -4.96
CA GLY A 213 -16.40 19.34 -3.71
C GLY A 213 -14.86 19.37 -3.67
N GLY A 214 -14.17 19.18 -4.80
CA GLY A 214 -12.72 19.25 -4.81
C GLY A 214 -12.07 18.53 -5.99
N ARG A 215 -10.75 18.64 -6.08
CA ARG A 215 -9.97 17.97 -7.14
C ARG A 215 -9.93 16.45 -6.96
N PRO A 216 -9.77 15.68 -8.05
CA PRO A 216 -9.60 14.24 -7.98
C PRO A 216 -8.26 13.83 -7.32
N PHE A 217 -8.25 12.68 -6.65
CA PHE A 217 -7.04 12.09 -6.06
C PHE A 217 -6.91 10.61 -6.35
N GLY A 218 -5.70 10.19 -6.72
CA GLY A 218 -5.30 8.80 -6.61
C GLY A 218 -4.90 8.48 -5.18
N VAL A 219 -5.28 7.32 -4.65
CA VAL A 219 -4.89 6.83 -3.33
C VAL A 219 -4.02 5.59 -3.48
N MET A 220 -2.85 5.62 -2.88
CA MET A 220 -1.84 4.58 -2.93
C MET A 220 -1.60 4.02 -1.53
N ASN A 221 -1.89 2.74 -1.31
CA ASN A 221 -1.66 2.09 -0.03
C ASN A 221 -0.25 1.49 0.00
N ASN A 222 0.67 2.13 0.69
CA ASN A 222 2.03 1.67 0.97
C ASN A 222 2.19 1.25 2.45
N GLY A 223 1.14 0.67 3.04
CA GLY A 223 1.22 -0.10 4.27
C GLY A 223 2.08 -1.35 4.09
N LEU A 224 2.78 -1.73 5.14
CA LEU A 224 3.63 -2.93 5.16
C LEU A 224 3.51 -3.62 6.53
N GLY A 225 2.87 -4.76 6.57
CA GLY A 225 2.60 -5.50 7.82
C GLY A 225 3.87 -5.72 8.67
N GLY A 226 3.82 -5.28 9.93
CA GLY A 226 4.94 -5.40 10.87
C GLY A 226 6.03 -4.33 10.74
N ASN A 227 5.83 -3.31 9.88
CA ASN A 227 6.83 -2.27 9.64
C ASN A 227 7.04 -1.36 10.86
N ARG A 228 8.26 -0.84 10.98
CA ARG A 228 8.70 0.08 12.03
C ARG A 228 9.23 1.37 11.44
N ILE A 229 9.28 2.44 12.23
CA ILE A 229 9.87 3.73 11.83
C ILE A 229 11.38 3.60 11.64
N LEU A 230 12.06 3.02 12.65
CA LEU A 230 13.51 3.15 12.83
C LEU A 230 14.30 1.93 12.40
N HIS A 231 13.73 0.72 12.55
CA HIS A 231 14.46 -0.52 12.37
C HIS A 231 13.86 -1.40 11.28
N ASP A 232 14.71 -1.97 10.45
CA ASP A 232 14.32 -3.00 9.48
C ASP A 232 13.88 -4.27 10.22
N LEU A 233 12.82 -4.91 9.75
CA LEU A 233 12.40 -6.22 10.24
C LEU A 233 11.62 -6.97 9.16
N ARG A 234 10.42 -6.49 8.83
CA ARG A 234 9.56 -7.04 7.79
C ARG A 234 9.60 -6.18 6.52
N GLY A 235 10.79 -5.96 6.03
CA GLY A 235 11.16 -5.02 4.99
C GLY A 235 11.93 -3.83 5.57
N ASP A 236 12.28 -2.90 4.72
CA ASP A 236 12.98 -1.68 5.10
C ASP A 236 12.15 -0.86 6.09
N SER A 237 12.82 -0.21 7.06
CA SER A 237 12.17 0.71 8.00
C SER A 237 11.46 1.85 7.27
N GLY A 238 10.48 2.46 7.91
CA GLY A 238 9.74 3.58 7.36
C GLY A 238 10.66 4.69 6.86
N LEU A 239 11.68 5.04 7.64
CA LEU A 239 12.70 6.02 7.26
C LEU A 239 13.46 5.63 5.99
N ARG A 240 13.85 4.36 5.87
CA ARG A 240 14.63 3.87 4.74
C ARG A 240 13.82 3.80 3.45
N ARG A 241 12.56 3.35 3.53
CA ARG A 241 11.68 3.20 2.37
C ARG A 241 10.91 4.46 1.98
N PHE A 242 11.02 5.56 2.77
CA PHE A 242 10.21 6.77 2.59
C PHE A 242 10.38 7.38 1.20
N ASP A 243 11.61 7.47 0.68
CA ASP A 243 11.85 8.02 -0.66
C ASP A 243 11.19 7.17 -1.74
N ARG A 244 11.36 5.85 -1.70
CA ARG A 244 10.78 4.92 -2.68
C ARG A 244 9.27 4.89 -2.60
N ASP A 245 8.73 4.78 -1.38
CA ASP A 245 7.31 4.44 -1.17
C ASP A 245 6.43 5.69 -1.01
N VAL A 246 7.02 6.88 -0.83
CA VAL A 246 6.28 8.14 -0.75
C VAL A 246 6.77 9.14 -1.78
N LEU A 247 8.01 9.61 -1.69
CA LEU A 247 8.49 10.76 -2.46
C LEU A 247 8.58 10.49 -3.97
N ALA A 248 8.85 9.23 -4.37
CA ALA A 248 8.96 8.81 -5.76
C ALA A 248 7.62 8.35 -6.37
N GLN A 249 6.50 8.44 -5.63
CA GLN A 249 5.21 8.02 -6.18
C GLN A 249 4.70 9.05 -7.21
N PRO A 250 4.21 8.59 -8.38
CA PRO A 250 3.77 9.49 -9.44
C PRO A 250 2.62 10.39 -8.99
N GLY A 251 2.77 11.70 -9.21
CA GLY A 251 1.75 12.69 -8.89
C GLY A 251 1.47 12.88 -7.40
N VAL A 252 2.33 12.36 -6.50
CA VAL A 252 2.14 12.51 -5.06
C VAL A 252 2.12 13.98 -4.67
N THR A 253 1.09 14.37 -3.93
CA THR A 253 0.94 15.72 -3.35
C THR A 253 0.74 15.66 -1.84
N HIS A 254 0.27 14.52 -1.33
CA HIS A 254 -0.01 14.31 0.08
C HIS A 254 0.47 12.94 0.54
N ALA A 255 0.90 12.86 1.79
CA ALA A 255 1.18 11.62 2.49
C ALA A 255 0.41 11.59 3.81
N ILE A 256 -0.16 10.42 4.16
CA ILE A 256 -0.73 10.17 5.50
C ILE A 256 0.14 9.09 6.13
N VAL A 257 0.74 9.38 7.28
CA VAL A 257 1.69 8.49 7.94
C VAL A 257 1.13 7.98 9.26
N MET A 258 0.89 6.67 9.35
CA MET A 258 0.51 5.95 10.56
C MET A 258 1.54 4.86 10.83
N LEU A 259 2.57 5.15 11.61
CA LEU A 259 3.69 4.24 11.83
C LEU A 259 4.29 4.44 13.22
N GLY A 260 4.72 3.34 13.89
CA GLY A 260 5.31 3.35 15.22
C GLY A 260 4.77 2.27 16.16
N THR A 261 3.62 1.69 15.85
CA THR A 261 3.03 0.63 16.69
C THR A 261 3.98 -0.55 16.88
N ASN A 262 4.67 -0.98 15.82
CA ASN A 262 5.61 -2.11 15.91
C ASN A 262 6.97 -1.73 16.50
N ASP A 263 7.34 -0.47 16.50
CA ASP A 263 8.47 0.06 17.26
C ASP A 263 8.20 -0.13 18.76
N LEU A 264 7.03 0.29 19.24
CA LEU A 264 6.60 0.17 20.64
C LEU A 264 6.44 -1.30 21.08
N ARG A 265 5.82 -2.12 20.22
CA ARG A 265 5.57 -3.53 20.51
C ARG A 265 6.85 -4.34 20.60
N ASN A 266 7.92 -3.87 19.97
CA ASN A 266 9.23 -4.53 19.92
C ASN A 266 9.14 -6.04 19.58
N ARG A 267 8.24 -6.40 18.63
CA ARG A 267 8.00 -7.80 18.26
C ARG A 267 9.19 -8.34 17.47
N TRP A 268 9.73 -9.47 17.90
CA TRP A 268 10.93 -10.10 17.31
C TRP A 268 12.18 -9.23 17.30
N ALA A 269 12.13 -8.06 17.93
CA ALA A 269 13.28 -7.20 18.05
C ALA A 269 14.24 -7.74 19.09
N LYS A 270 15.47 -7.35 18.94
CA LYS A 270 16.49 -7.52 19.95
C LYS A 270 16.26 -6.49 21.06
N PRO A 271 16.64 -6.77 22.33
CA PRO A 271 16.50 -5.78 23.41
C PRO A 271 17.14 -4.43 23.07
N GLU A 272 18.24 -4.43 22.32
CA GLU A 272 18.96 -3.23 21.89
C GLU A 272 18.21 -2.39 20.85
N GLU A 273 17.10 -2.90 20.28
CA GLU A 273 16.23 -2.20 19.35
C GLU A 273 14.96 -1.65 20.02
N GLU A 274 14.89 -1.63 21.35
CA GLU A 274 13.83 -0.90 22.05
C GLU A 274 13.96 0.60 21.82
N VAL A 275 12.84 1.26 21.59
CA VAL A 275 12.80 2.68 21.22
C VAL A 275 11.97 3.49 22.22
N THR A 276 12.31 4.78 22.35
CA THR A 276 11.53 5.75 23.12
C THR A 276 10.61 6.57 22.22
N GLY A 277 9.64 7.27 22.85
CA GLY A 277 8.75 8.20 22.15
C GLY A 277 9.55 9.28 21.40
N GLU A 278 10.62 9.80 22.03
CA GLU A 278 11.48 10.85 21.47
C GLU A 278 12.25 10.36 20.23
N GLN A 279 12.72 9.13 20.24
CA GLN A 279 13.39 8.54 19.06
C GLN A 279 12.40 8.37 17.90
N MET A 280 11.17 7.93 18.16
CA MET A 280 10.12 7.83 17.14
C MET A 280 9.73 9.22 16.60
N ILE A 281 9.61 10.23 17.47
CA ILE A 281 9.37 11.62 17.10
C ILE A 281 10.45 12.10 16.14
N ALA A 282 11.73 11.90 16.48
CA ALA A 282 12.85 12.27 15.61
C ALA A 282 12.76 11.61 14.23
N GLY A 283 12.35 10.33 14.17
CA GLY A 283 12.14 9.61 12.91
C GLY A 283 11.00 10.20 12.07
N LEU A 284 9.84 10.47 12.66
CA LEU A 284 8.70 11.07 11.96
C LEU A 284 9.01 12.52 11.53
N GLN A 285 9.74 13.28 12.34
CA GLN A 285 10.17 14.63 11.99
C GLN A 285 11.07 14.63 10.74
N GLN A 286 11.97 13.64 10.59
CA GLN A 286 12.77 13.50 9.37
C GLN A 286 11.89 13.19 8.14
N MET A 287 10.82 12.38 8.29
CA MET A 287 9.89 12.15 7.20
C MET A 287 9.17 13.46 6.80
N ALA A 288 8.73 14.26 7.78
CA ALA A 288 8.07 15.54 7.52
C ALA A 288 9.00 16.52 6.78
N VAL A 289 10.23 16.69 7.25
CA VAL A 289 11.23 17.53 6.57
C VAL A 289 11.48 17.09 5.13
N ARG A 290 11.60 15.77 4.90
CA ARG A 290 11.81 15.22 3.54
C ARG A 290 10.61 15.42 2.63
N ALA A 291 9.38 15.25 3.14
CA ALA A 291 8.15 15.53 2.40
C ALA A 291 8.07 17.01 2.00
N HIS A 292 8.24 17.90 2.95
CA HIS A 292 8.22 19.35 2.73
C HIS A 292 9.29 19.82 1.73
N SER A 293 10.48 19.21 1.76
CA SER A 293 11.55 19.51 0.78
C SER A 293 11.16 19.21 -0.68
N ARG A 294 10.09 18.43 -0.87
CA ARG A 294 9.52 18.07 -2.17
C ARG A 294 8.16 18.73 -2.43
N GLY A 295 7.72 19.65 -1.57
CA GLY A 295 6.41 20.29 -1.67
C GLY A 295 5.23 19.34 -1.42
N ILE A 296 5.46 18.21 -0.75
CA ILE A 296 4.45 17.23 -0.40
C ILE A 296 3.91 17.57 0.99
N LYS A 297 2.60 17.77 1.12
CA LYS A 297 1.93 17.91 2.41
C LYS A 297 1.93 16.56 3.13
N ILE A 298 2.25 16.56 4.41
CA ILE A 298 2.28 15.35 5.22
C ILE A 298 1.33 15.46 6.41
N ILE A 299 0.47 14.45 6.57
CA ILE A 299 -0.54 14.35 7.63
C ILE A 299 -0.08 13.26 8.59
N GLY A 300 0.05 13.60 9.86
CA GLY A 300 0.38 12.65 10.92
C GLY A 300 -0.89 11.94 11.40
N ALA A 301 -0.89 10.61 11.41
CA ALA A 301 -1.95 9.85 12.04
C ALA A 301 -1.50 9.33 13.40
N THR A 302 -2.34 9.51 14.43
CA THR A 302 -2.04 9.04 15.78
C THR A 302 -2.13 7.53 15.90
N LEU A 303 -1.27 6.92 16.72
CA LEU A 303 -1.26 5.48 16.95
C LEU A 303 -2.45 5.05 17.78
N THR A 304 -3.21 4.08 17.29
CA THR A 304 -4.34 3.47 18.00
C THR A 304 -3.88 2.74 19.26
N PRO A 305 -4.71 2.62 20.30
CA PRO A 305 -4.36 1.90 21.51
C PRO A 305 -4.35 0.39 21.28
N PHE A 306 -3.48 -0.34 22.01
CA PHE A 306 -3.30 -1.79 21.89
C PHE A 306 -3.10 -2.49 23.25
N GLY A 307 -3.65 -1.92 24.32
CA GLY A 307 -3.45 -2.41 25.68
C GLY A 307 -4.05 -3.79 25.99
N ASN A 308 -4.93 -4.27 25.15
CA ASN A 308 -5.54 -5.60 25.23
C ASN A 308 -5.10 -6.54 24.09
N GLU A 309 -3.97 -6.26 23.46
CA GLU A 309 -3.43 -7.10 22.39
C GLU A 309 -3.21 -8.54 22.82
N THR A 310 -3.61 -9.50 21.97
CA THR A 310 -3.52 -10.94 22.24
C THR A 310 -2.46 -11.68 21.42
N PHE A 311 -1.88 -11.06 20.38
CA PHE A 311 -0.89 -11.69 19.51
C PHE A 311 0.44 -11.98 20.19
N MET A 312 0.81 -11.18 21.17
CA MET A 312 2.11 -11.26 21.79
C MET A 312 2.01 -10.99 23.30
N ALA A 313 2.43 -11.97 24.09
CA ALA A 313 2.57 -11.75 25.53
C ALA A 313 3.53 -10.57 25.78
N ASN A 314 3.10 -9.64 26.63
CA ASN A 314 3.86 -8.44 27.01
C ASN A 314 4.13 -7.43 25.86
N ALA A 315 3.32 -7.43 24.79
CA ALA A 315 3.38 -6.39 23.77
C ALA A 315 3.16 -4.99 24.35
N TRP A 316 2.20 -4.88 25.25
CA TRP A 316 1.89 -3.67 25.97
C TRP A 316 2.45 -3.68 27.39
N ASN A 317 2.91 -2.54 27.87
CA ASN A 317 3.22 -2.25 29.27
C ASN A 317 3.08 -0.74 29.53
N PRO A 318 3.05 -0.28 30.80
CA PRO A 318 2.86 1.16 31.10
C PRO A 318 3.94 2.08 30.51
N THR A 319 5.16 1.58 30.29
CA THR A 319 6.23 2.38 29.69
C THR A 319 5.98 2.59 28.19
N ARG A 320 5.64 1.53 27.46
CA ARG A 320 5.28 1.61 26.03
C ARG A 320 4.05 2.47 25.80
N GLU A 321 3.07 2.41 26.72
CA GLU A 321 1.90 3.28 26.67
C GLU A 321 2.31 4.76 26.84
N ARG A 322 3.20 5.09 27.80
CA ARG A 322 3.73 6.45 27.92
C ARG A 322 4.38 6.92 26.61
N HIS A 323 5.17 6.08 25.96
CA HIS A 323 5.79 6.44 24.67
C HIS A 323 4.76 6.63 23.57
N ARG A 324 3.68 5.81 23.52
CA ARG A 324 2.57 6.00 22.59
C ARG A 324 1.87 7.35 22.82
N VAL A 325 1.57 7.66 24.07
CA VAL A 325 0.92 8.93 24.45
C VAL A 325 1.84 10.11 24.12
N THR A 326 3.14 10.04 24.45
CA THR A 326 4.12 11.08 24.11
C THR A 326 4.13 11.34 22.60
N LEU A 327 4.21 10.27 21.79
CA LEU A 327 4.21 10.39 20.33
C LEU A 327 2.89 10.98 19.81
N ASN A 328 1.74 10.51 20.30
CA ASN A 328 0.44 11.00 19.87
C ASN A 328 0.22 12.48 20.26
N THR A 329 0.68 12.88 21.43
CA THR A 329 0.65 14.30 21.85
C THR A 329 1.49 15.15 20.91
N TRP A 330 2.70 14.71 20.59
CA TRP A 330 3.55 15.41 19.64
C TRP A 330 2.93 15.51 18.24
N ILE A 331 2.31 14.43 17.73
CA ILE A 331 1.61 14.44 16.44
C ILE A 331 0.51 15.51 16.43
N ARG A 332 -0.25 15.65 17.53
CA ARG A 332 -1.36 16.61 17.63
C ARG A 332 -0.90 18.05 17.76
N GLU A 333 0.19 18.30 18.48
CA GLU A 333 0.48 19.63 19.03
C GLU A 333 1.74 20.29 18.45
N SER A 334 2.65 19.54 17.83
CA SER A 334 3.95 20.08 17.41
C SER A 334 3.90 21.02 16.21
N GLY A 335 2.86 20.93 15.36
CA GLY A 335 2.82 21.63 14.09
C GLY A 335 3.82 21.13 13.05
N ALA A 336 4.46 19.97 13.28
CA ALA A 336 5.41 19.38 12.35
C ALA A 336 4.72 18.76 11.11
N PHE A 337 3.45 18.44 11.22
CA PHE A 337 2.60 17.94 10.15
C PHE A 337 1.65 19.04 9.66
N ASP A 338 1.27 18.98 8.38
CA ASP A 338 0.31 19.90 7.77
C ASP A 338 -1.14 19.65 8.23
N GLY A 339 -1.37 18.54 8.95
CA GLY A 339 -2.64 18.17 9.54
C GLY A 339 -2.53 16.87 10.34
N VAL A 340 -3.60 16.56 11.04
CA VAL A 340 -3.66 15.37 11.92
C VAL A 340 -4.89 14.53 11.59
N ALA A 341 -4.70 13.22 11.43
CA ALA A 341 -5.75 12.22 11.43
C ALA A 341 -5.75 11.54 12.81
N ASP A 342 -6.68 11.93 13.69
CA ASP A 342 -6.68 11.45 15.07
C ASP A 342 -7.33 10.07 15.21
N PHE A 343 -6.64 9.05 14.73
CA PHE A 343 -7.10 7.66 14.75
C PHE A 343 -7.20 7.09 16.17
N ASP A 344 -6.33 7.55 17.09
CA ASP A 344 -6.43 7.20 18.51
C ASP A 344 -7.75 7.65 19.09
N ALA A 345 -8.13 8.92 18.93
CA ALA A 345 -9.40 9.45 19.44
C ALA A 345 -10.61 8.75 18.78
N ALA A 346 -10.50 8.39 17.50
CA ALA A 346 -11.60 7.75 16.76
C ALA A 346 -11.95 6.36 17.32
N VAL A 347 -10.96 5.54 17.70
CA VAL A 347 -11.21 4.14 18.07
C VAL A 347 -10.99 3.82 19.52
N ARG A 348 -10.44 4.74 20.32
CA ARG A 348 -10.15 4.55 21.74
C ARG A 348 -11.43 4.29 22.54
N ASP A 349 -11.38 3.32 23.46
CA ASP A 349 -12.41 3.09 24.46
C ASP A 349 -12.38 4.23 25.49
N PRO A 350 -13.47 5.00 25.67
CA PRO A 350 -13.50 6.13 26.59
C PRO A 350 -13.35 5.72 28.07
N GLU A 351 -13.75 4.50 28.43
CA GLU A 351 -13.63 3.98 29.79
C GLU A 351 -12.28 3.31 30.05
N ARG A 352 -11.63 2.80 28.98
CA ARG A 352 -10.35 2.10 29.01
C ARG A 352 -9.41 2.66 27.96
N PRO A 353 -8.86 3.86 28.14
CA PRO A 353 -8.17 4.61 27.09
C PRO A 353 -6.88 3.95 26.55
N THR A 354 -6.38 2.90 27.20
CA THR A 354 -5.27 2.08 26.68
C THR A 354 -5.71 1.01 25.70
N GLN A 355 -7.03 0.85 25.48
CA GLN A 355 -7.63 -0.17 24.62
C GLN A 355 -8.47 0.45 23.52
N MET A 356 -8.58 -0.29 22.42
CA MET A 356 -9.55 0.01 21.38
C MET A 356 -10.97 -0.39 21.85
N ALA A 357 -11.98 0.41 21.50
CA ALA A 357 -13.36 0.06 21.79
C ALA A 357 -13.76 -1.20 21.01
N ALA A 358 -14.40 -2.16 21.68
CA ALA A 358 -14.70 -3.50 21.17
C ALA A 358 -15.44 -3.50 19.81
N ARG A 359 -16.26 -2.49 19.53
CA ARG A 359 -16.98 -2.35 18.26
C ARG A 359 -16.07 -2.10 17.05
N TRP A 360 -14.84 -1.62 17.28
CA TRP A 360 -13.87 -1.33 16.24
C TRP A 360 -12.77 -2.39 16.12
N ASP A 361 -12.65 -3.24 17.14
CA ASP A 361 -11.65 -4.31 17.25
C ASP A 361 -12.08 -5.54 16.43
N CYS A 362 -11.14 -6.17 15.72
CA CYS A 362 -11.38 -7.45 15.07
C CYS A 362 -11.40 -8.62 16.07
N GLY A 363 -11.07 -8.38 17.33
CA GLY A 363 -11.02 -9.36 18.42
C GLY A 363 -9.60 -9.70 18.89
N ASP A 364 -8.57 -9.05 18.35
CA ASP A 364 -7.18 -9.30 18.72
C ASP A 364 -6.54 -8.18 19.56
N GLY A 365 -7.28 -7.11 19.81
CA GLY A 365 -6.85 -5.96 20.61
C GLY A 365 -5.82 -5.05 19.93
N LEU A 366 -5.60 -5.22 18.63
CA LEU A 366 -4.63 -4.47 17.85
C LEU A 366 -5.18 -3.99 16.49
N HIS A 367 -5.72 -4.92 15.69
CA HIS A 367 -6.21 -4.60 14.36
C HIS A 367 -7.69 -4.24 14.39
N GLN A 368 -8.08 -3.35 13.50
CA GLN A 368 -9.46 -2.94 13.35
C GLN A 368 -10.30 -4.02 12.65
N SER A 369 -11.57 -4.10 13.00
CA SER A 369 -12.59 -4.75 12.18
C SER A 369 -12.83 -3.95 10.89
N ASP A 370 -13.56 -4.50 9.92
CA ASP A 370 -13.94 -3.76 8.71
C ASP A 370 -14.65 -2.43 9.06
N ALA A 371 -15.54 -2.45 10.05
CA ALA A 371 -16.19 -1.24 10.56
C ALA A 371 -15.19 -0.27 11.19
N GLY A 372 -14.19 -0.78 11.93
CA GLY A 372 -13.13 0.03 12.51
C GLY A 372 -12.27 0.70 11.46
N TYR A 373 -11.87 -0.01 10.40
CA TYR A 373 -11.14 0.58 9.28
C TYR A 373 -11.95 1.65 8.54
N CYS A 374 -13.25 1.42 8.33
CA CYS A 374 -14.14 2.45 7.77
C CYS A 374 -14.16 3.69 8.67
N HIS A 375 -14.26 3.50 9.98
CA HIS A 375 -14.30 4.59 10.95
C HIS A 375 -12.99 5.39 11.01
N LEU A 376 -11.82 4.74 10.85
CA LEU A 376 -10.55 5.46 10.67
C LEU A 376 -10.56 6.36 9.44
N ALA A 377 -11.08 5.86 8.32
CA ALA A 377 -11.19 6.69 7.12
C ALA A 377 -12.13 7.89 7.34
N ASP A 378 -13.22 7.72 8.07
CA ASP A 378 -14.17 8.79 8.37
C ASP A 378 -13.57 9.88 9.29
N ALA A 379 -12.62 9.50 10.14
CA ALA A 379 -11.90 10.44 10.99
C ALA A 379 -10.90 11.34 10.23
N ILE A 380 -10.65 11.08 8.95
CA ILE A 380 -9.81 11.96 8.13
C ILE A 380 -10.64 13.14 7.64
N ASP A 381 -10.26 14.35 8.06
CA ASP A 381 -10.84 15.57 7.50
C ASP A 381 -10.35 15.75 6.05
N LEU A 382 -11.27 15.65 5.09
CA LEU A 382 -10.93 15.78 3.67
C LEU A 382 -10.47 17.20 3.29
N SER A 383 -10.71 18.23 4.12
CA SER A 383 -10.18 19.58 3.88
C SER A 383 -8.65 19.62 3.93
N LEU A 384 -8.01 18.70 4.65
CA LEU A 384 -6.56 18.54 4.68
C LEU A 384 -5.97 18.16 3.31
N LEU A 385 -6.82 17.67 2.41
CA LEU A 385 -6.47 17.25 1.05
C LEU A 385 -6.94 18.29 -0.01
N ALA A 386 -7.14 19.53 0.39
CA ALA A 386 -7.55 20.61 -0.52
C ALA A 386 -6.36 21.19 -1.30
#